data_7fb8598442b2ad5f450fea669e545e97
#
_entry.id   7fb8598442b2ad5f450fea669e545e97
#
_cell.length_a   1.000
_cell.length_b   1.000
_cell.length_c   1.000
_cell.angle_alpha   90.00
_cell.angle_beta   90.00
_cell.angle_gamma   90.00
#
_symmetry.space_group_name_H-M   'P 1'
#
loop_
_entity.id
_entity.type
_entity.pdbx_description
1 polymer ?
#
loop_
_entity_poly.entity_id
_entity_poly.type
_entity_poly.pdbx_seq_one_letter_code
_entity_poly.pdbx_strand_id
1 'polypeptide(L)'
;MLTLKMLRDDPDFVVRKLAVKNFDAKAIVDRVLELDTQRRALQTESDGLLAQQKQKAGLIGGLMKEGKNAEAEEAKKEVAELKAKSTELLAKADETSKELESQLVLLPNIPCDLVVPGKGAEDNQVVKMGGPEIKLPENALPHWELAKKFDIIDFDLGVKLTGAGFPVYKGKGAKLQRALISFFLDNNTAAGYKEIEPPIMVNAASGFGTGQLPDKEAQMYYVGLDDFYLVPTAEVPVTNIYRDVILNNDQFPQKLTAYTPCFRREAGSYGKDVRGLNRLHQFDKVEIVRIEKPENSYAALDEMIAHVESLVNKLGLKYRILRLCGGDLSFTSAITYDFELWSAAQGRWLEISSVSNFETYQANRLHLRYKDENGKMQLCHTLNGSSLALPRVVAAMLEDNQQEDRIVIPEVLRPYTGFDYID
;
A
#
# COMPACT_ATOMS: atom_id res chain seq x y z
N MET A 1 3.44 -9.64 3.73
CA MET A 1 4.54 -10.14 4.60
C MET A 1 5.36 -11.18 3.88
N LEU A 2 6.61 -11.40 4.31
CA LEU A 2 7.47 -12.44 3.76
C LEU A 2 6.86 -13.83 4.00
N THR A 3 7.16 -14.79 3.13
CA THR A 3 6.70 -16.18 3.32
C THR A 3 7.64 -16.93 4.25
N LEU A 4 7.10 -17.81 5.09
CA LEU A 4 7.91 -18.71 5.94
C LEU A 4 8.85 -19.62 5.11
N LYS A 5 8.43 -19.95 3.88
CA LYS A 5 9.26 -20.74 2.98
C LYS A 5 10.56 -20.01 2.66
N MET A 6 10.49 -18.73 2.30
CA MET A 6 11.66 -17.89 1.99
C MET A 6 12.64 -17.81 3.19
N LEU A 7 12.11 -17.59 4.40
CA LEU A 7 12.95 -17.54 5.60
C LEU A 7 13.60 -18.88 5.95
N ARG A 8 12.94 -20.00 5.67
CA ARG A 8 13.51 -21.35 5.90
C ARG A 8 14.54 -21.74 4.85
N ASP A 9 14.30 -21.36 3.58
CA ASP A 9 15.17 -21.78 2.47
C ASP A 9 16.51 -21.06 2.52
N ASP A 10 16.54 -19.74 2.78
CA ASP A 10 17.78 -18.94 2.91
C ASP A 10 17.58 -17.73 3.86
N PRO A 11 17.69 -17.96 5.18
CA PRO A 11 17.56 -16.88 6.17
C PRO A 11 18.65 -15.80 6.04
N ASP A 12 19.86 -16.19 5.67
CA ASP A 12 20.98 -15.26 5.50
C ASP A 12 20.77 -14.35 4.30
N PHE A 13 20.16 -14.84 3.22
CA PHE A 13 19.73 -14.01 2.10
C PHE A 13 18.76 -12.93 2.55
N VAL A 14 17.73 -13.31 3.34
CA VAL A 14 16.74 -12.37 3.85
C VAL A 14 17.41 -11.28 4.70
N VAL A 15 18.28 -11.66 5.62
CA VAL A 15 19.01 -10.71 6.47
C VAL A 15 19.87 -9.74 5.63
N ARG A 16 20.66 -10.28 4.67
CA ARG A 16 21.49 -9.43 3.77
C ARG A 16 20.66 -8.47 2.95
N LYS A 17 19.53 -8.92 2.38
CA LYS A 17 18.65 -8.07 1.55
C LYS A 17 17.94 -7.00 2.37
N LEU A 18 17.50 -7.29 3.59
CA LEU A 18 16.89 -6.32 4.46
C LEU A 18 17.88 -5.27 5.01
N ALA A 19 19.15 -5.60 5.10
CA ALA A 19 20.21 -4.62 5.40
C ALA A 19 20.29 -3.50 4.35
N VAL A 20 19.91 -3.73 3.09
CA VAL A 20 19.80 -2.69 2.05
C VAL A 20 18.80 -1.60 2.45
N LYS A 21 17.74 -1.96 3.20
CA LYS A 21 16.75 -1.02 3.78
C LYS A 21 17.17 -0.47 5.15
N ASN A 22 18.42 -0.59 5.54
CA ASN A 22 18.93 -0.23 6.87
C ASN A 22 18.20 -0.96 8.02
N PHE A 23 17.66 -2.15 7.75
CA PHE A 23 16.88 -2.93 8.72
C PHE A 23 17.69 -4.11 9.25
N ASP A 24 17.94 -4.13 10.57
CA ASP A 24 18.55 -5.29 11.24
C ASP A 24 17.50 -6.37 11.48
N ALA A 25 17.47 -7.36 10.60
CA ALA A 25 16.49 -8.43 10.62
C ALA A 25 16.90 -9.67 11.42
N LYS A 26 18.21 -9.79 11.80
CA LYS A 26 18.77 -11.08 12.29
C LYS A 26 17.98 -11.67 13.45
N ALA A 27 17.76 -10.88 14.51
CA ALA A 27 17.07 -11.36 15.70
C ALA A 27 15.60 -11.78 15.44
N ILE A 28 14.91 -11.04 14.58
CA ILE A 28 13.51 -11.33 14.22
C ILE A 28 13.43 -12.59 13.35
N VAL A 29 14.33 -12.75 12.37
CA VAL A 29 14.40 -13.93 11.51
C VAL A 29 14.66 -15.19 12.36
N ASP A 30 15.63 -15.14 13.27
CA ASP A 30 15.95 -16.23 14.16
C ASP A 30 14.74 -16.62 15.02
N ARG A 31 14.04 -15.62 15.60
CA ARG A 31 12.84 -15.88 16.43
C ARG A 31 11.70 -16.47 15.61
N VAL A 32 11.46 -15.97 14.39
CA VAL A 32 10.43 -16.55 13.50
C VAL A 32 10.74 -18.01 13.16
N LEU A 33 11.98 -18.37 12.88
CA LEU A 33 12.39 -19.75 12.57
C LEU A 33 12.26 -20.67 13.80
N GLU A 34 12.60 -20.18 14.98
CA GLU A 34 12.39 -20.89 16.24
C GLU A 34 10.92 -21.20 16.46
N LEU A 35 10.04 -20.18 16.36
CA LEU A 35 8.60 -20.32 16.53
C LEU A 35 7.98 -21.24 15.46
N ASP A 36 8.41 -21.15 14.19
CA ASP A 36 7.96 -22.06 13.15
C ASP A 36 8.33 -23.52 13.45
N THR A 37 9.52 -23.74 14.00
CA THR A 37 9.97 -25.09 14.40
C THR A 37 9.14 -25.62 15.55
N GLN A 38 8.88 -24.81 16.59
CA GLN A 38 8.03 -25.16 17.71
C GLN A 38 6.60 -25.47 17.27
N ARG A 39 6.00 -24.59 16.45
CA ARG A 39 4.66 -24.77 15.92
C ARG A 39 4.50 -26.08 15.16
N ARG A 40 5.47 -26.40 14.28
CA ARG A 40 5.45 -27.66 13.51
C ARG A 40 5.61 -28.90 14.39
N ALA A 41 6.43 -28.83 15.42
CA ALA A 41 6.59 -29.94 16.39
C ALA A 41 5.27 -30.19 17.15
N LEU A 42 4.65 -29.11 17.68
CA LEU A 42 3.36 -29.20 18.37
C LEU A 42 2.25 -29.75 17.47
N GLN A 43 2.20 -29.33 16.21
CA GLN A 43 1.24 -29.82 15.23
C GLN A 43 1.46 -31.32 14.96
N THR A 44 2.70 -31.75 14.73
CA THR A 44 3.03 -33.17 14.46
C THR A 44 2.68 -34.05 15.64
N GLU A 45 2.96 -33.59 16.87
CA GLU A 45 2.61 -34.34 18.08
C GLU A 45 1.09 -34.45 18.25
N SER A 46 0.36 -33.34 18.05
CA SER A 46 -1.11 -33.34 18.11
C SER A 46 -1.72 -34.27 17.06
N ASP A 47 -1.24 -34.23 15.81
CA ASP A 47 -1.71 -35.12 14.74
C ASP A 47 -1.47 -36.61 15.08
N GLY A 48 -0.33 -36.91 15.70
CA GLY A 48 -0.01 -38.25 16.20
C GLY A 48 -0.99 -38.72 17.27
N LEU A 49 -1.32 -37.86 18.24
CA LEU A 49 -2.31 -38.21 19.29
C LEU A 49 -3.72 -38.37 18.72
N LEU A 50 -4.11 -37.53 17.74
CA LEU A 50 -5.40 -37.65 17.05
C LEU A 50 -5.50 -38.97 16.27
N ALA A 51 -4.44 -39.41 15.63
CA ALA A 51 -4.39 -40.68 14.92
C ALA A 51 -4.55 -41.87 15.92
N GLN A 52 -3.85 -41.83 17.06
CA GLN A 52 -3.98 -42.84 18.13
C GLN A 52 -5.39 -42.85 18.72
N GLN A 53 -5.97 -41.68 18.99
CA GLN A 53 -7.35 -41.51 19.45
C GLN A 53 -8.34 -42.16 18.50
N LYS A 54 -8.22 -41.91 17.19
CA LYS A 54 -9.09 -42.50 16.16
C LYS A 54 -8.98 -44.04 16.12
N GLN A 55 -7.76 -44.53 16.19
CA GLN A 55 -7.50 -45.98 16.22
C GLN A 55 -8.16 -46.66 17.45
N LYS A 56 -7.93 -46.10 18.65
CA LYS A 56 -8.50 -46.67 19.90
C LYS A 56 -10.02 -46.53 19.93
N ALA A 57 -10.58 -45.44 19.49
CA ALA A 57 -12.02 -45.24 19.37
C ALA A 57 -12.69 -46.31 18.46
N GLY A 58 -12.00 -46.67 17.36
CA GLY A 58 -12.46 -47.73 16.47
C GLY A 58 -12.55 -49.15 17.11
N LEU A 59 -11.75 -49.40 18.14
CA LEU A 59 -11.74 -50.71 18.84
C LEU A 59 -12.89 -50.86 19.84
N ILE A 60 -13.41 -49.75 20.40
CA ILE A 60 -14.43 -49.76 21.47
C ILE A 60 -15.68 -50.50 21.04
N GLY A 61 -16.16 -50.30 19.81
CA GLY A 61 -17.35 -50.97 19.30
C GLY A 61 -17.20 -52.52 19.17
N GLY A 62 -16.01 -52.98 18.83
CA GLY A 62 -15.64 -54.40 18.78
C GLY A 62 -15.62 -55.02 20.16
N LEU A 63 -14.91 -54.41 21.12
CA LEU A 63 -14.81 -54.84 22.50
C LEU A 63 -16.19 -54.96 23.18
N MET A 64 -17.09 -54.00 22.92
CA MET A 64 -18.47 -54.04 23.44
C MET A 64 -19.27 -55.20 22.85
N LYS A 65 -19.11 -55.50 21.56
CA LYS A 65 -19.79 -56.62 20.91
C LYS A 65 -19.28 -57.99 21.43
N GLU A 66 -18.00 -58.06 21.81
CA GLU A 66 -17.39 -59.27 22.40
C GLU A 66 -17.68 -59.45 23.91
N GLY A 67 -18.44 -58.50 24.51
CA GLY A 67 -18.75 -58.54 25.95
C GLY A 67 -17.60 -58.13 26.86
N LYS A 68 -16.50 -57.59 26.31
CA LYS A 68 -15.30 -57.12 27.05
C LYS A 68 -15.50 -55.71 27.60
N ASN A 69 -16.49 -55.54 28.48
CA ASN A 69 -16.92 -54.23 28.97
C ASN A 69 -15.83 -53.47 29.74
N ALA A 70 -15.00 -54.16 30.54
CA ALA A 70 -13.91 -53.52 31.28
C ALA A 70 -12.83 -52.93 30.35
N GLU A 71 -12.43 -53.69 29.30
CA GLU A 71 -11.48 -53.23 28.29
C GLU A 71 -12.06 -52.09 27.46
N ALA A 72 -13.37 -52.11 27.17
CA ALA A 72 -14.05 -51.04 26.48
C ALA A 72 -14.08 -49.71 27.28
N GLU A 73 -14.31 -49.79 28.62
CA GLU A 73 -14.27 -48.60 29.50
C GLU A 73 -12.85 -48.07 29.66
N GLU A 74 -11.83 -48.90 29.72
CA GLU A 74 -10.44 -48.46 29.73
C GLU A 74 -10.06 -47.79 28.42
N ALA A 75 -10.43 -48.34 27.28
CA ALA A 75 -10.24 -47.69 25.96
C ALA A 75 -10.95 -46.34 25.84
N LYS A 76 -12.17 -46.22 26.41
CA LYS A 76 -12.86 -44.89 26.45
C LYS A 76 -12.10 -43.87 27.28
N LYS A 77 -11.53 -44.27 28.41
CA LYS A 77 -10.74 -43.40 29.28
C LYS A 77 -9.47 -42.91 28.56
N GLU A 78 -8.75 -43.86 27.93
CA GLU A 78 -7.56 -43.50 27.13
C GLU A 78 -7.89 -42.57 25.95
N VAL A 79 -9.02 -42.79 25.26
CA VAL A 79 -9.50 -41.91 24.19
C VAL A 79 -9.76 -40.48 24.73
N ALA A 80 -10.36 -40.39 25.93
CA ALA A 80 -10.61 -39.10 26.59
C ALA A 80 -9.30 -38.39 26.96
N GLU A 81 -8.31 -39.11 27.49
CA GLU A 81 -6.98 -38.56 27.82
C GLU A 81 -6.22 -38.10 26.59
N LEU A 82 -6.22 -38.88 25.49
CA LEU A 82 -5.61 -38.53 24.22
C LEU A 82 -6.25 -37.24 23.63
N LYS A 83 -7.59 -37.14 23.73
CA LYS A 83 -8.33 -35.96 23.29
C LYS A 83 -7.94 -34.73 24.10
N ALA A 84 -7.86 -34.82 25.42
CA ALA A 84 -7.47 -33.71 26.28
C ALA A 84 -6.06 -33.20 25.95
N LYS A 85 -5.08 -34.12 25.81
CA LYS A 85 -3.70 -33.81 25.42
C LYS A 85 -3.62 -33.14 24.04
N SER A 86 -4.31 -33.70 23.05
CA SER A 86 -4.35 -33.15 21.70
C SER A 86 -4.94 -31.72 21.71
N THR A 87 -6.01 -31.49 22.47
CA THR A 87 -6.61 -30.15 22.60
C THR A 87 -5.65 -29.15 23.24
N GLU A 88 -4.88 -29.55 24.26
CA GLU A 88 -3.86 -28.69 24.89
C GLU A 88 -2.73 -28.34 23.91
N LEU A 89 -2.25 -29.33 23.15
CA LEU A 89 -1.19 -29.08 22.13
C LEU A 89 -1.67 -28.18 21.03
N LEU A 90 -2.93 -28.32 20.57
CA LEU A 90 -3.51 -27.41 19.58
C LEU A 90 -3.62 -25.97 20.10
N ALA A 91 -4.01 -25.78 21.36
CA ALA A 91 -4.05 -24.45 21.96
C ALA A 91 -2.64 -23.80 22.01
N LYS A 92 -1.61 -24.58 22.41
CA LYS A 92 -0.21 -24.12 22.38
C LYS A 92 0.27 -23.81 20.96
N ALA A 93 -0.11 -24.61 19.97
CA ALA A 93 0.22 -24.37 18.57
C ALA A 93 -0.44 -23.09 18.05
N ASP A 94 -1.67 -22.78 18.45
CA ASP A 94 -2.38 -21.54 18.10
C ASP A 94 -1.69 -20.32 18.73
N GLU A 95 -1.33 -20.38 20.03
CA GLU A 95 -0.57 -19.32 20.69
C GLU A 95 0.78 -19.07 20.01
N THR A 96 1.52 -20.15 19.69
CA THR A 96 2.79 -20.06 18.96
C THR A 96 2.59 -19.48 17.57
N SER A 97 1.48 -19.78 16.89
CA SER A 97 1.15 -19.22 15.58
C SER A 97 0.88 -17.73 15.66
N LYS A 98 0.17 -17.26 16.67
CA LYS A 98 -0.08 -15.82 16.90
C LYS A 98 1.21 -15.05 17.19
N GLU A 99 2.09 -15.63 18.03
CA GLU A 99 3.40 -15.02 18.28
C GLU A 99 4.25 -14.98 17.02
N LEU A 100 4.30 -16.06 16.25
CA LEU A 100 5.01 -16.13 14.97
C LEU A 100 4.51 -15.06 14.01
N GLU A 101 3.20 -14.89 13.86
CA GLU A 101 2.62 -13.85 13.00
C GLU A 101 3.01 -12.45 13.50
N SER A 102 2.96 -12.21 14.81
CA SER A 102 3.35 -10.92 15.41
C SER A 102 4.82 -10.56 15.14
N GLN A 103 5.72 -11.54 15.05
CA GLN A 103 7.12 -11.34 14.68
C GLN A 103 7.28 -11.17 13.16
N LEU A 104 6.59 -11.98 12.37
CA LEU A 104 6.70 -11.97 10.91
C LEU A 104 6.24 -10.63 10.30
N VAL A 105 5.23 -9.98 10.87
CA VAL A 105 4.74 -8.67 10.41
C VAL A 105 5.72 -7.52 10.68
N LEU A 106 6.73 -7.73 11.53
CA LEU A 106 7.78 -6.75 11.79
C LEU A 106 8.84 -6.69 10.67
N LEU A 107 8.93 -7.73 9.84
CA LEU A 107 9.87 -7.78 8.74
C LEU A 107 9.35 -6.97 7.53
N PRO A 108 10.14 -6.01 7.00
CA PRO A 108 9.78 -5.32 5.77
C PRO A 108 9.87 -6.26 4.55
N ASN A 109 9.37 -5.77 3.42
CA ASN A 109 9.53 -6.48 2.15
C ASN A 109 11.00 -6.45 1.68
N ILE A 110 11.41 -7.49 1.00
CA ILE A 110 12.75 -7.61 0.42
C ILE A 110 12.86 -6.66 -0.77
N PRO A 111 13.88 -5.76 -0.82
CA PRO A 111 14.12 -4.94 -1.99
C PRO A 111 14.65 -5.80 -3.14
N CYS A 112 14.19 -5.50 -4.37
CA CYS A 112 14.73 -6.15 -5.57
C CYS A 112 16.19 -5.73 -5.84
N ASP A 113 16.84 -6.40 -6.79
CA ASP A 113 18.28 -6.16 -7.08
C ASP A 113 18.56 -4.79 -7.71
N LEU A 114 17.55 -4.09 -8.20
CA LEU A 114 17.69 -2.73 -8.75
C LEU A 114 17.75 -1.64 -7.67
N VAL A 115 17.38 -1.96 -6.43
CA VAL A 115 17.40 -1.02 -5.30
C VAL A 115 18.82 -0.97 -4.73
N VAL A 116 19.40 0.21 -4.75
CA VAL A 116 20.75 0.45 -4.19
C VAL A 116 20.67 0.75 -2.69
N PRO A 117 21.69 0.43 -1.90
CA PRO A 117 21.82 0.93 -0.53
C PRO A 117 21.85 2.46 -0.51
N GLY A 118 21.29 3.05 0.54
CA GLY A 118 21.26 4.50 0.77
C GLY A 118 20.72 4.79 2.15
N LYS A 119 20.87 6.02 2.66
CA LYS A 119 20.42 6.42 3.98
C LYS A 119 19.04 7.06 3.98
N GLY A 120 18.71 7.78 2.91
CA GLY A 120 17.45 8.52 2.79
C GLY A 120 17.29 9.14 1.39
N ALA A 121 16.38 10.09 1.26
CA ALA A 121 15.96 10.68 -0.02
C ALA A 121 17.12 11.29 -0.84
N GLU A 122 18.18 11.73 -0.20
CA GLU A 122 19.39 12.28 -0.85
C GLU A 122 20.16 11.25 -1.68
N ASP A 123 19.98 9.96 -1.39
CA ASP A 123 20.65 8.85 -2.09
C ASP A 123 19.76 8.26 -3.22
N ASN A 124 18.57 8.81 -3.45
CA ASN A 124 17.70 8.39 -4.52
C ASN A 124 18.30 8.70 -5.89
N GLN A 125 18.08 7.81 -6.84
CA GLN A 125 18.66 7.92 -8.18
C GLN A 125 17.70 8.60 -9.15
N VAL A 126 18.07 9.75 -9.70
CA VAL A 126 17.32 10.36 -10.81
C VAL A 126 17.50 9.49 -12.05
N VAL A 127 16.41 8.84 -12.49
CA VAL A 127 16.43 7.96 -13.67
C VAL A 127 15.93 8.65 -14.93
N LYS A 128 15.14 9.72 -14.78
CA LYS A 128 14.63 10.51 -15.91
C LYS A 128 14.28 11.92 -15.49
N MET A 129 14.39 12.86 -16.42
CA MET A 129 13.89 14.24 -16.31
C MET A 129 13.13 14.59 -17.58
N GLY A 130 12.10 15.43 -17.48
CA GLY A 130 11.29 15.83 -18.61
C GLY A 130 10.46 17.09 -18.33
N GLY A 131 9.61 17.42 -19.31
CA GLY A 131 8.79 18.62 -19.28
C GLY A 131 9.52 19.87 -19.78
N PRO A 132 8.80 21.00 -19.93
CA PRO A 132 9.34 22.24 -20.46
C PRO A 132 10.21 22.98 -19.44
N GLU A 133 11.08 23.87 -19.92
CA GLU A 133 11.70 24.88 -19.06
C GLU A 133 10.66 25.94 -18.67
N ILE A 134 10.51 26.14 -17.36
CA ILE A 134 9.53 27.09 -16.81
C ILE A 134 10.17 28.50 -16.73
N LYS A 135 9.52 29.48 -17.37
CA LYS A 135 9.90 30.87 -17.29
C LYS A 135 8.85 31.63 -16.49
N LEU A 136 9.21 32.01 -15.29
CA LEU A 136 8.33 32.77 -14.41
C LEU A 136 8.41 34.27 -14.72
N PRO A 137 7.31 35.03 -14.48
CA PRO A 137 7.37 36.48 -14.43
C PRO A 137 8.28 36.97 -13.29
N GLU A 138 8.78 38.20 -13.41
CA GLU A 138 9.71 38.77 -12.41
C GLU A 138 9.14 38.79 -10.99
N ASN A 139 7.81 38.98 -10.88
CA ASN A 139 7.07 39.04 -9.62
C ASN A 139 6.29 37.73 -9.35
N ALA A 140 6.84 36.59 -9.73
CA ALA A 140 6.18 35.28 -9.52
C ALA A 140 5.89 35.02 -8.04
N LEU A 141 4.69 34.51 -7.77
CA LEU A 141 4.19 34.21 -6.43
C LEU A 141 4.14 32.70 -6.21
N PRO A 142 4.40 32.21 -4.99
CA PRO A 142 4.14 30.82 -4.65
C PRO A 142 2.64 30.54 -4.58
N HIS A 143 2.26 29.27 -4.74
CA HIS A 143 0.85 28.88 -4.87
C HIS A 143 -0.07 29.34 -3.73
N TRP A 144 0.39 29.47 -2.51
CA TRP A 144 -0.42 29.99 -1.39
C TRP A 144 -0.75 31.47 -1.50
N GLU A 145 0.13 32.28 -2.12
CA GLU A 145 -0.16 33.69 -2.42
C GLU A 145 -1.09 33.81 -3.64
N LEU A 146 -0.88 32.95 -4.66
CA LEU A 146 -1.79 32.86 -5.81
C LEU A 146 -3.19 32.43 -5.38
N ALA A 147 -3.29 31.44 -4.50
CA ALA A 147 -4.55 30.97 -3.94
C ALA A 147 -5.34 32.07 -3.25
N LYS A 148 -4.64 32.96 -2.50
CA LYS A 148 -5.21 34.11 -1.84
C LYS A 148 -5.56 35.23 -2.83
N LYS A 149 -4.65 35.56 -3.78
CA LYS A 149 -4.84 36.61 -4.78
C LYS A 149 -6.09 36.38 -5.62
N PHE A 150 -6.33 35.13 -6.04
CA PHE A 150 -7.46 34.75 -6.88
C PHE A 150 -8.66 34.18 -6.11
N ASP A 151 -8.61 34.16 -4.80
CA ASP A 151 -9.65 33.62 -3.89
C ASP A 151 -10.11 32.21 -4.25
N ILE A 152 -9.18 31.32 -4.61
CA ILE A 152 -9.48 29.97 -5.09
C ILE A 152 -9.23 28.86 -4.07
N ILE A 153 -8.41 29.11 -3.06
CA ILE A 153 -8.15 28.19 -1.93
C ILE A 153 -8.01 29.04 -0.66
N ASP A 154 -8.77 28.66 0.37
CA ASP A 154 -8.80 29.36 1.65
C ASP A 154 -8.28 28.46 2.76
N PHE A 155 -7.07 28.72 3.23
CA PHE A 155 -6.42 27.97 4.30
C PHE A 155 -6.94 28.37 5.68
N ASP A 156 -7.27 29.66 5.88
CA ASP A 156 -7.77 30.20 7.16
C ASP A 156 -9.17 29.65 7.45
N LEU A 157 -10.01 29.54 6.42
CA LEU A 157 -11.32 28.91 6.54
C LEU A 157 -11.19 27.43 6.90
N GLY A 158 -10.20 26.74 6.35
CA GLY A 158 -9.88 25.35 6.71
C GLY A 158 -9.49 25.20 8.18
N VAL A 159 -8.66 26.11 8.68
CA VAL A 159 -8.31 26.16 10.13
C VAL A 159 -9.55 26.38 10.99
N LYS A 160 -10.47 27.25 10.57
CA LYS A 160 -11.74 27.49 11.29
C LYS A 160 -12.63 26.28 11.34
N LEU A 161 -12.72 25.50 10.25
CA LEU A 161 -13.62 24.36 10.15
C LEU A 161 -13.07 23.10 10.86
N THR A 162 -11.78 22.86 10.76
CA THR A 162 -11.18 21.60 11.22
C THR A 162 -9.84 21.80 11.92
N GLY A 163 -8.91 22.54 11.31
CA GLY A 163 -7.55 22.75 11.77
C GLY A 163 -6.57 23.00 10.61
N ALA A 164 -5.31 23.22 10.91
CA ALA A 164 -4.27 23.37 9.90
C ALA A 164 -4.17 22.09 9.04
N GLY A 165 -3.83 22.24 7.76
CA GLY A 165 -3.70 21.10 6.84
C GLY A 165 -5.01 20.59 6.21
N PHE A 166 -6.10 21.37 6.34
CA PHE A 166 -7.41 21.09 5.71
C PHE A 166 -7.84 22.31 4.85
N PRO A 167 -7.34 22.45 3.60
CA PRO A 167 -7.67 23.58 2.76
C PRO A 167 -9.13 23.53 2.27
N VAL A 168 -9.72 24.72 2.06
CA VAL A 168 -11.05 24.85 1.43
C VAL A 168 -10.88 25.40 0.01
N TYR A 169 -11.19 24.58 -0.99
CA TYR A 169 -11.19 25.00 -2.38
C TYR A 169 -12.47 25.78 -2.70
N LYS A 170 -12.36 26.89 -3.43
CA LYS A 170 -13.45 27.81 -3.72
C LYS A 170 -13.55 28.12 -5.22
N GLY A 171 -14.75 28.38 -5.72
CA GLY A 171 -15.00 28.87 -7.06
C GLY A 171 -14.24 28.11 -8.17
N LYS A 172 -13.40 28.83 -8.93
CA LYS A 172 -12.58 28.24 -10.00
C LYS A 172 -11.56 27.21 -9.46
N GLY A 173 -11.07 27.37 -8.22
CA GLY A 173 -10.20 26.38 -7.57
C GLY A 173 -10.89 25.04 -7.31
N ALA A 174 -12.12 25.06 -6.78
CA ALA A 174 -12.92 23.86 -6.59
C ALA A 174 -13.28 23.17 -7.92
N LYS A 175 -13.55 23.97 -8.96
CA LYS A 175 -13.80 23.44 -10.31
C LYS A 175 -12.55 22.81 -10.92
N LEU A 176 -11.36 23.43 -10.72
CA LEU A 176 -10.07 22.88 -11.17
C LEU A 176 -9.77 21.55 -10.47
N GLN A 177 -10.02 21.43 -9.16
CA GLN A 177 -9.83 20.19 -8.40
C GLN A 177 -10.66 19.04 -9.01
N ARG A 178 -11.97 19.27 -9.25
CA ARG A 178 -12.84 18.27 -9.88
C ARG A 178 -12.43 17.95 -11.33
N ALA A 179 -11.96 18.96 -12.07
CA ALA A 179 -11.47 18.79 -13.44
C ALA A 179 -10.27 17.86 -13.50
N LEU A 180 -9.31 18.00 -12.58
CA LEU A 180 -8.15 17.11 -12.47
C LEU A 180 -8.56 15.69 -12.12
N ILE A 181 -9.48 15.49 -11.16
CA ILE A 181 -10.00 14.15 -10.81
C ILE A 181 -10.58 13.48 -12.05
N SER A 182 -11.50 14.16 -12.76
CA SER A 182 -12.13 13.62 -13.97
C SER A 182 -11.10 13.34 -15.07
N PHE A 183 -10.16 14.26 -15.29
CA PHE A 183 -9.10 14.07 -16.28
C PHE A 183 -8.23 12.84 -16.01
N PHE A 184 -7.84 12.60 -14.75
CA PHE A 184 -7.03 11.44 -14.39
C PHE A 184 -7.83 10.13 -14.52
N LEU A 185 -9.06 10.10 -14.03
CA LEU A 185 -9.94 8.92 -14.16
C LEU A 185 -10.23 8.56 -15.62
N ASP A 186 -10.54 9.55 -16.48
CA ASP A 186 -10.79 9.33 -17.90
C ASP A 186 -9.55 8.78 -18.62
N ASN A 187 -8.36 9.30 -18.31
CA ASN A 187 -7.12 8.79 -18.89
C ASN A 187 -6.79 7.37 -18.39
N ASN A 188 -7.05 7.06 -17.11
CA ASN A 188 -6.84 5.73 -16.57
C ASN A 188 -7.79 4.72 -17.20
N THR A 189 -9.07 5.05 -17.31
CA THR A 189 -10.06 4.16 -17.96
C THR A 189 -9.76 3.95 -19.43
N ALA A 190 -9.31 4.99 -20.15
CA ALA A 190 -8.83 4.88 -21.53
C ALA A 190 -7.59 3.98 -21.65
N ALA A 191 -6.76 3.87 -20.60
CA ALA A 191 -5.62 2.95 -20.54
C ALA A 191 -6.01 1.52 -20.07
N GLY A 192 -7.31 1.24 -19.94
CA GLY A 192 -7.85 -0.07 -19.61
C GLY A 192 -7.95 -0.38 -18.12
N TYR A 193 -7.87 0.63 -17.24
CA TYR A 193 -8.18 0.48 -15.84
C TYR A 193 -9.70 0.54 -15.62
N LYS A 194 -10.23 -0.38 -14.83
CA LYS A 194 -11.63 -0.35 -14.40
C LYS A 194 -11.78 0.61 -13.23
N GLU A 195 -12.64 1.60 -13.37
CA GLU A 195 -12.95 2.54 -12.29
C GLU A 195 -13.75 1.87 -11.17
N ILE A 196 -13.37 2.17 -9.94
CA ILE A 196 -14.00 1.69 -8.70
C ILE A 196 -14.24 2.90 -7.79
N GLU A 197 -15.40 2.97 -7.18
CA GLU A 197 -15.74 3.92 -6.13
C GLU A 197 -15.81 3.17 -4.78
N PRO A 198 -14.70 3.12 -4.02
CA PRO A 198 -14.64 2.34 -2.79
C PRO A 198 -15.08 3.15 -1.57
N PRO A 199 -15.43 2.47 -0.44
CA PRO A 199 -15.58 3.14 0.85
C PRO A 199 -14.29 3.86 1.28
N ILE A 200 -14.43 5.01 1.93
CA ILE A 200 -13.30 5.78 2.50
C ILE A 200 -13.01 5.46 3.97
N MET A 201 -13.88 4.68 4.61
CA MET A 201 -13.63 4.06 5.91
C MET A 201 -13.42 2.57 5.73
N VAL A 202 -12.39 2.02 6.35
CA VAL A 202 -12.00 0.61 6.22
C VAL A 202 -11.78 -0.01 7.60
N ASN A 203 -11.96 -1.33 7.69
CA ASN A 203 -11.66 -2.09 8.90
C ASN A 203 -10.16 -2.40 9.04
N ALA A 204 -9.76 -2.88 10.22
CA ALA A 204 -8.37 -3.22 10.51
C ALA A 204 -7.80 -4.28 9.55
N ALA A 205 -8.62 -5.26 9.13
CA ALA A 205 -8.17 -6.29 8.19
C ALA A 205 -7.78 -5.71 6.82
N SER A 206 -8.44 -4.63 6.38
CA SER A 206 -8.06 -3.93 5.14
C SER A 206 -6.75 -3.15 5.29
N GLY A 207 -6.55 -2.47 6.42
CA GLY A 207 -5.28 -1.81 6.72
C GLY A 207 -4.11 -2.80 6.85
N PHE A 208 -4.36 -3.98 7.43
CA PHE A 208 -3.38 -5.06 7.53
C PHE A 208 -3.01 -5.63 6.16
N GLY A 209 -3.99 -5.85 5.30
CA GLY A 209 -3.81 -6.48 3.99
C GLY A 209 -2.79 -5.77 3.10
N THR A 210 -2.79 -4.45 3.09
CA THR A 210 -1.87 -3.61 2.31
C THR A 210 -0.64 -3.12 3.11
N GLY A 211 -0.62 -3.34 4.43
CA GLY A 211 0.55 -3.09 5.27
C GLY A 211 0.59 -1.74 5.96
N GLN A 212 -0.51 -0.98 5.97
CA GLN A 212 -0.66 0.22 6.81
C GLN A 212 -0.77 -0.12 8.29
N LEU A 213 -1.29 -1.31 8.61
CA LEU A 213 -1.30 -1.83 9.98
C LEU A 213 -0.29 -2.98 10.13
N PRO A 214 0.35 -3.10 11.31
CA PRO A 214 0.30 -2.17 12.44
C PRO A 214 0.89 -0.79 12.10
N ASP A 215 0.18 0.28 12.49
CA ASP A 215 0.57 1.68 12.21
C ASP A 215 1.66 2.13 13.18
N LYS A 216 2.91 1.88 12.82
CA LYS A 216 4.09 2.21 13.65
C LYS A 216 4.37 3.72 13.72
N GLU A 217 3.89 4.47 12.74
CA GLU A 217 4.16 5.91 12.60
C GLU A 217 2.96 6.77 13.01
N ALA A 218 1.88 6.15 13.49
CA ALA A 218 0.63 6.80 13.87
C ALA A 218 0.06 7.72 12.76
N GLN A 219 0.09 7.26 11.50
CA GLN A 219 -0.34 8.02 10.33
C GLN A 219 -1.84 7.93 10.04
N MET A 220 -2.50 6.85 10.46
CA MET A 220 -3.92 6.64 10.16
C MET A 220 -4.82 7.35 11.17
N TYR A 221 -5.90 7.97 10.66
CA TYR A 221 -7.00 8.43 11.49
C TYR A 221 -7.88 7.24 11.89
N TYR A 222 -8.09 7.08 13.19
CA TYR A 222 -8.88 5.98 13.77
C TYR A 222 -10.21 6.47 14.35
N VAL A 223 -11.29 5.81 13.98
CA VAL A 223 -12.67 6.05 14.45
C VAL A 223 -12.98 5.04 15.54
N GLY A 224 -12.74 5.42 16.79
CA GLY A 224 -12.66 4.49 17.94
C GLY A 224 -13.99 3.79 18.31
N LEU A 225 -15.17 4.40 18.06
CA LEU A 225 -16.45 3.78 18.39
C LEU A 225 -16.81 2.61 17.46
N ASP A 226 -16.41 2.71 16.20
CA ASP A 226 -16.80 1.75 15.15
C ASP A 226 -15.64 0.83 14.74
N ASP A 227 -14.45 1.02 15.31
CA ASP A 227 -13.22 0.30 14.95
C ASP A 227 -12.87 0.39 13.45
N PHE A 228 -13.00 1.60 12.88
CA PHE A 228 -12.67 1.91 11.51
C PHE A 228 -11.48 2.88 11.39
N TYR A 229 -10.90 2.90 10.21
CA TYR A 229 -9.82 3.80 9.84
C TYR A 229 -10.22 4.60 8.60
N LEU A 230 -9.90 5.91 8.57
CA LEU A 230 -9.99 6.69 7.34
C LEU A 230 -8.84 6.29 6.40
N VAL A 231 -9.13 6.12 5.12
CA VAL A 231 -8.15 5.66 4.13
C VAL A 231 -7.02 6.70 3.94
N PRO A 232 -5.75 6.30 4.00
CA PRO A 232 -4.62 7.17 3.67
C PRO A 232 -4.34 7.20 2.16
N THR A 233 -4.95 6.29 1.41
CA THR A 233 -4.83 6.07 -0.04
C THR A 233 -5.91 5.11 -0.51
N ALA A 234 -6.38 5.26 -1.75
CA ALA A 234 -7.30 4.32 -2.38
C ALA A 234 -6.70 2.91 -2.58
N GLU A 235 -5.37 2.78 -2.53
CA GLU A 235 -4.69 1.48 -2.50
C GLU A 235 -5.32 0.52 -1.51
N VAL A 236 -5.63 0.99 -0.28
CA VAL A 236 -6.14 0.15 0.80
C VAL A 236 -7.47 -0.53 0.42
N PRO A 237 -8.55 0.19 0.13
CA PRO A 237 -9.81 -0.46 -0.21
C PRO A 237 -9.75 -1.20 -1.56
N VAL A 238 -9.07 -0.65 -2.57
CA VAL A 238 -9.05 -1.23 -3.93
C VAL A 238 -8.27 -2.54 -3.98
N THR A 239 -7.11 -2.63 -3.34
CA THR A 239 -6.33 -3.88 -3.28
C THR A 239 -7.07 -4.95 -2.46
N ASN A 240 -7.78 -4.55 -1.39
CA ASN A 240 -8.55 -5.45 -0.54
C ASN A 240 -9.80 -6.04 -1.20
N ILE A 241 -10.23 -5.57 -2.38
CA ILE A 241 -11.23 -6.26 -3.21
C ILE A 241 -10.83 -7.71 -3.47
N TYR A 242 -9.52 -7.97 -3.53
CA TYR A 242 -8.95 -9.30 -3.77
C TYR A 242 -8.49 -10.03 -2.49
N ARG A 243 -8.86 -9.55 -1.30
CA ARG A 243 -8.57 -10.28 -0.05
C ARG A 243 -9.33 -11.61 -0.03
N ASP A 244 -8.62 -12.71 0.32
CA ASP A 244 -9.11 -14.09 0.35
C ASP A 244 -9.61 -14.61 -1.02
N VAL A 245 -9.13 -14.02 -2.13
CA VAL A 245 -9.50 -14.41 -3.49
C VAL A 245 -8.46 -15.34 -4.11
N ILE A 246 -8.97 -16.32 -4.86
CA ILE A 246 -8.17 -17.18 -5.74
C ILE A 246 -8.56 -16.86 -7.18
N LEU A 247 -7.63 -16.26 -7.93
CA LEU A 247 -7.81 -15.96 -9.34
C LEU A 247 -7.52 -17.19 -10.23
N ASN A 248 -8.22 -17.28 -11.35
CA ASN A 248 -7.85 -18.19 -12.42
C ASN A 248 -6.79 -17.57 -13.32
N ASN A 249 -6.10 -18.41 -14.06
CA ASN A 249 -4.99 -17.99 -14.95
C ASN A 249 -5.41 -17.02 -16.06
N ASP A 250 -6.65 -17.06 -16.51
CA ASP A 250 -7.26 -16.21 -17.54
C ASP A 250 -7.80 -14.86 -17.03
N GLN A 251 -7.78 -14.65 -15.70
CA GLN A 251 -8.27 -13.42 -15.09
C GLN A 251 -7.19 -12.32 -14.96
N PHE A 252 -6.00 -12.52 -15.48
CA PHE A 252 -4.93 -11.52 -15.45
C PHE A 252 -4.83 -10.72 -16.76
N PRO A 253 -4.35 -9.46 -16.67
CA PRO A 253 -4.14 -8.67 -15.44
C PRO A 253 -5.44 -8.11 -14.87
N GLN A 254 -5.45 -7.81 -13.54
CA GLN A 254 -6.47 -6.96 -12.96
C GLN A 254 -5.95 -5.53 -12.88
N LYS A 255 -6.63 -4.58 -13.51
CA LYS A 255 -6.27 -3.16 -13.55
C LYS A 255 -7.43 -2.35 -12.99
N LEU A 256 -7.20 -1.64 -11.89
CA LEU A 256 -8.22 -0.86 -11.20
C LEU A 256 -7.75 0.58 -11.00
N THR A 257 -8.68 1.53 -11.04
CA THR A 257 -8.43 2.93 -10.66
C THR A 257 -9.54 3.42 -9.74
N ALA A 258 -9.19 4.30 -8.79
CA ALA A 258 -10.13 4.91 -7.90
C ALA A 258 -9.69 6.32 -7.50
N TYR A 259 -10.65 7.20 -7.34
CA TYR A 259 -10.50 8.46 -6.63
C TYR A 259 -10.96 8.30 -5.19
N THR A 260 -10.18 8.80 -4.25
CA THR A 260 -10.61 9.00 -2.86
C THR A 260 -10.02 10.29 -2.27
N PRO A 261 -10.75 10.97 -1.36
CA PRO A 261 -10.07 11.76 -0.34
C PRO A 261 -9.19 10.82 0.49
N CYS A 262 -8.00 11.31 0.83
CA CYS A 262 -7.01 10.59 1.61
C CYS A 262 -6.74 11.33 2.91
N PHE A 263 -6.54 10.60 4.00
CA PHE A 263 -6.39 11.16 5.33
C PHE A 263 -5.09 10.67 5.97
N ARG A 264 -4.18 11.58 6.31
CA ARG A 264 -2.91 11.28 6.97
C ARG A 264 -2.69 12.21 8.15
N ARG A 265 -2.28 11.66 9.29
CA ARG A 265 -2.01 12.46 10.49
C ARG A 265 -0.76 13.34 10.36
N GLU A 266 0.09 13.05 9.37
CA GLU A 266 1.33 13.79 9.11
C GLU A 266 2.17 14.00 10.39
N ALA A 267 2.21 12.99 11.23
CA ALA A 267 2.89 13.02 12.52
C ALA A 267 4.38 13.36 12.34
N GLY A 268 4.87 14.35 13.09
CA GLY A 268 6.26 14.78 13.01
C GLY A 268 6.59 15.81 11.93
N SER A 269 5.61 16.33 11.20
CA SER A 269 5.84 17.32 10.15
C SER A 269 5.63 18.74 10.66
N TYR A 270 6.63 19.63 10.48
CA TYR A 270 6.61 21.00 10.97
C TYR A 270 7.27 21.99 10.01
N GLY A 271 6.93 23.28 10.13
CA GLY A 271 7.65 24.39 9.50
C GLY A 271 7.29 24.62 8.03
N LYS A 272 8.29 24.92 7.19
CA LYS A 272 8.11 25.28 5.77
C LYS A 272 7.47 24.19 4.93
N ASP A 273 7.62 22.92 5.33
CA ASP A 273 7.12 21.77 4.56
C ASP A 273 5.59 21.62 4.65
N VAL A 274 4.94 22.25 5.63
CA VAL A 274 3.48 22.23 5.79
C VAL A 274 2.77 23.45 5.22
N ARG A 275 3.50 24.37 4.54
CA ARG A 275 2.90 25.59 4.02
C ARG A 275 2.11 25.34 2.73
N GLY A 276 0.92 25.95 2.64
CA GLY A 276 0.06 25.85 1.46
C GLY A 276 -0.41 24.40 1.20
N LEU A 277 -0.20 23.92 -0.01
CA LEU A 277 -0.59 22.56 -0.46
C LEU A 277 0.54 21.52 -0.35
N ASN A 278 1.68 21.86 0.24
CA ASN A 278 2.84 20.97 0.26
C ASN A 278 2.60 19.70 1.08
N ARG A 279 1.88 19.79 2.22
CA ARG A 279 1.59 18.68 3.10
C ARG A 279 0.26 18.93 3.83
N LEU A 280 -0.68 17.99 3.69
CA LEU A 280 -2.06 18.13 4.14
C LEU A 280 -2.52 16.91 4.92
N HIS A 281 -3.40 17.11 5.91
CA HIS A 281 -4.09 16.04 6.64
C HIS A 281 -5.20 15.40 5.81
N GLN A 282 -5.83 16.18 4.94
CA GLN A 282 -6.82 15.70 3.97
C GLN A 282 -6.45 16.21 2.58
N PHE A 283 -6.41 15.30 1.60
CA PHE A 283 -6.12 15.61 0.21
C PHE A 283 -6.77 14.61 -0.74
N ASP A 284 -6.93 15.01 -2.00
CA ASP A 284 -7.51 14.16 -3.03
C ASP A 284 -6.42 13.45 -3.83
N LYS A 285 -6.65 12.18 -4.13
CA LYS A 285 -5.73 11.35 -4.92
C LYS A 285 -6.49 10.38 -5.82
N VAL A 286 -6.06 10.29 -7.06
CA VAL A 286 -6.44 9.20 -7.96
C VAL A 286 -5.36 8.14 -7.91
N GLU A 287 -5.75 6.89 -7.78
CA GLU A 287 -4.85 5.74 -7.63
C GLU A 287 -5.09 4.73 -8.73
N ILE A 288 -4.03 4.05 -9.16
CA ILE A 288 -4.09 2.88 -10.02
C ILE A 288 -3.50 1.68 -9.28
N VAL A 289 -4.17 0.54 -9.38
CA VAL A 289 -3.77 -0.73 -8.74
C VAL A 289 -3.75 -1.83 -9.80
N ARG A 290 -2.72 -2.67 -9.75
CA ARG A 290 -2.65 -3.86 -10.59
C ARG A 290 -2.42 -5.11 -9.76
N ILE A 291 -3.09 -6.20 -10.16
CA ILE A 291 -2.80 -7.56 -9.69
C ILE A 291 -2.24 -8.33 -10.88
N GLU A 292 -1.04 -8.84 -10.72
CA GLU A 292 -0.26 -9.46 -11.79
C GLU A 292 0.26 -10.84 -11.42
N LYS A 293 0.59 -11.64 -12.45
CA LYS A 293 1.45 -12.80 -12.26
C LYS A 293 2.89 -12.34 -11.99
N PRO A 294 3.66 -13.09 -11.18
CA PRO A 294 5.04 -12.73 -10.85
C PRO A 294 5.91 -12.41 -12.07
N GLU A 295 5.81 -13.22 -13.12
CA GLU A 295 6.61 -13.08 -14.35
C GLU A 295 6.33 -11.80 -15.15
N ASN A 296 5.15 -11.19 -14.98
CA ASN A 296 4.74 -9.99 -15.71
C ASN A 296 4.85 -8.70 -14.89
N SER A 297 5.07 -8.79 -13.58
CA SER A 297 4.90 -7.64 -12.68
C SER A 297 5.89 -6.50 -12.91
N TYR A 298 7.12 -6.79 -13.36
CA TYR A 298 8.10 -5.74 -13.66
C TYR A 298 7.80 -5.03 -14.98
N ALA A 299 7.36 -5.76 -16.02
CA ALA A 299 6.85 -5.12 -17.24
C ALA A 299 5.61 -4.27 -16.96
N ALA A 300 4.73 -4.75 -16.07
CA ALA A 300 3.57 -3.99 -15.60
C ALA A 300 3.97 -2.72 -14.83
N LEU A 301 5.05 -2.76 -14.04
CA LEU A 301 5.62 -1.59 -13.37
C LEU A 301 6.08 -0.54 -14.38
N ASP A 302 6.81 -0.96 -15.41
CA ASP A 302 7.28 -0.06 -16.48
C ASP A 302 6.10 0.58 -17.24
N GLU A 303 5.03 -0.19 -17.54
CA GLU A 303 3.80 0.34 -18.12
C GLU A 303 3.14 1.40 -17.22
N MET A 304 3.07 1.16 -15.90
CA MET A 304 2.50 2.10 -14.94
C MET A 304 3.32 3.39 -14.87
N ILE A 305 4.66 3.29 -14.85
CA ILE A 305 5.56 4.45 -14.87
C ILE A 305 5.33 5.27 -16.14
N ALA A 306 5.30 4.62 -17.31
CA ALA A 306 5.06 5.30 -18.58
C ALA A 306 3.66 5.96 -18.64
N HIS A 307 2.65 5.32 -18.05
CA HIS A 307 1.30 5.87 -17.96
C HIS A 307 1.27 7.14 -17.09
N VAL A 308 1.83 7.10 -15.88
CA VAL A 308 1.92 8.27 -14.97
C VAL A 308 2.71 9.40 -15.63
N GLU A 309 3.84 9.09 -16.28
CA GLU A 309 4.63 10.05 -17.04
C GLU A 309 3.80 10.74 -18.15
N SER A 310 2.95 9.96 -18.83
CA SER A 310 2.09 10.53 -19.90
C SER A 310 1.11 11.57 -19.36
N LEU A 311 0.59 11.40 -18.14
CA LEU A 311 -0.31 12.35 -17.48
C LEU A 311 0.41 13.65 -17.16
N VAL A 312 1.62 13.58 -16.62
CA VAL A 312 2.45 14.75 -16.31
C VAL A 312 2.81 15.51 -17.59
N ASN A 313 3.20 14.80 -18.66
CA ASN A 313 3.49 15.40 -19.96
C ASN A 313 2.27 16.10 -20.58
N LYS A 314 1.07 15.52 -20.48
CA LYS A 314 -0.18 16.13 -20.96
C LYS A 314 -0.49 17.45 -20.23
N LEU A 315 -0.13 17.55 -18.95
CA LEU A 315 -0.28 18.79 -18.16
C LEU A 315 0.80 19.83 -18.46
N GLY A 316 1.86 19.47 -19.19
CA GLY A 316 2.96 20.36 -19.56
C GLY A 316 3.83 20.78 -18.36
N LEU A 317 3.97 19.93 -17.35
CA LEU A 317 4.72 20.24 -16.13
C LEU A 317 6.16 19.71 -16.20
N LYS A 318 7.11 20.42 -15.59
CA LYS A 318 8.50 19.99 -15.46
C LYS A 318 8.63 18.95 -14.34
N TYR A 319 9.22 17.79 -14.65
CA TYR A 319 9.28 16.66 -13.71
C TYR A 319 10.64 15.97 -13.72
N ARG A 320 10.85 15.18 -12.67
CA ARG A 320 11.87 14.13 -12.62
C ARG A 320 11.28 12.83 -12.06
N ILE A 321 11.90 11.70 -12.40
CA ILE A 321 11.57 10.38 -11.89
C ILE A 321 12.77 9.89 -11.10
N LEU A 322 12.51 9.49 -9.84
CA LEU A 322 13.50 8.92 -8.94
C LEU A 322 13.26 7.44 -8.77
N ARG A 323 14.31 6.63 -8.75
CA ARG A 323 14.27 5.29 -8.18
C ARG A 323 14.75 5.38 -6.74
N LEU A 324 13.91 4.93 -5.79
CA LEU A 324 14.23 5.04 -4.39
C LEU A 324 15.35 4.08 -3.99
N CYS A 325 16.26 4.56 -3.14
CA CYS A 325 17.26 3.74 -2.46
C CYS A 325 16.65 2.97 -1.28
N GLY A 326 17.39 2.04 -0.72
CA GLY A 326 16.89 1.20 0.37
C GLY A 326 16.46 1.96 1.62
N GLY A 327 17.14 3.07 1.95
CA GLY A 327 16.82 3.88 3.13
C GLY A 327 15.56 4.74 3.00
N ASP A 328 15.09 4.99 1.77
CA ASP A 328 13.87 5.75 1.50
C ASP A 328 12.71 4.86 1.02
N LEU A 329 13.01 3.59 0.71
CA LEU A 329 12.02 2.64 0.23
C LEU A 329 11.00 2.28 1.33
N SER A 330 9.71 2.36 1.03
CA SER A 330 8.65 2.05 1.99
C SER A 330 8.78 0.63 2.56
N PHE A 331 8.23 0.43 3.75
CA PHE A 331 8.28 -0.86 4.46
C PHE A 331 7.79 -2.03 3.61
N THR A 332 6.74 -1.82 2.81
CA THR A 332 6.04 -2.88 2.07
C THR A 332 6.53 -3.08 0.65
N SER A 333 7.19 -2.10 0.01
CA SER A 333 7.58 -2.20 -1.40
C SER A 333 8.90 -2.93 -1.62
N ALA A 334 9.00 -3.63 -2.76
CA ALA A 334 10.24 -4.23 -3.26
C ALA A 334 11.02 -3.25 -4.15
N ILE A 335 10.33 -2.32 -4.81
CA ILE A 335 10.89 -1.24 -5.61
C ILE A 335 9.85 -0.13 -5.75
N THR A 336 10.29 1.12 -5.76
CA THR A 336 9.43 2.30 -5.94
C THR A 336 10.12 3.29 -6.86
N TYR A 337 9.32 3.92 -7.72
CA TYR A 337 9.68 5.08 -8.51
C TYR A 337 8.79 6.26 -8.12
N ASP A 338 9.42 7.37 -7.70
CA ASP A 338 8.72 8.59 -7.34
C ASP A 338 8.78 9.60 -8.48
N PHE A 339 7.66 10.25 -8.71
CA PHE A 339 7.56 11.39 -9.61
C PHE A 339 7.52 12.66 -8.79
N GLU A 340 8.36 13.60 -9.17
CA GLU A 340 8.40 14.93 -8.58
C GLU A 340 8.21 16.00 -9.64
N LEU A 341 7.43 17.04 -9.31
CA LEU A 341 7.28 18.25 -10.10
C LEU A 341 8.19 19.36 -9.56
N TRP A 342 8.71 20.16 -10.46
CA TRP A 342 9.45 21.34 -10.10
C TRP A 342 8.48 22.46 -9.69
N SER A 343 8.51 22.88 -8.44
CA SER A 343 7.82 24.09 -7.97
C SER A 343 8.71 25.28 -8.24
N ALA A 344 8.42 26.02 -9.31
CA ALA A 344 9.31 27.06 -9.81
C ALA A 344 9.42 28.26 -8.87
N ALA A 345 8.32 28.62 -8.19
CA ALA A 345 8.32 29.73 -7.23
C ALA A 345 8.96 29.35 -5.87
N GLN A 346 8.97 28.06 -5.50
CA GLN A 346 9.62 27.58 -4.26
C GLN A 346 11.08 27.16 -4.51
N GLY A 347 11.49 26.96 -5.77
CA GLY A 347 12.82 26.46 -6.14
C GLY A 347 13.12 25.06 -5.62
N ARG A 348 12.10 24.16 -5.59
CA ARG A 348 12.22 22.79 -5.05
C ARG A 348 11.38 21.76 -5.81
N TRP A 349 11.76 20.52 -5.71
CA TRP A 349 10.98 19.39 -6.20
C TRP A 349 9.90 18.99 -5.19
N LEU A 350 8.73 18.64 -5.70
CA LEU A 350 7.56 18.18 -4.93
C LEU A 350 7.11 16.82 -5.46
N GLU A 351 7.18 15.79 -4.62
CA GLU A 351 6.68 14.46 -4.94
C GLU A 351 5.16 14.50 -5.18
N ILE A 352 4.72 13.92 -6.30
CA ILE A 352 3.31 13.86 -6.71
C ILE A 352 2.78 12.44 -6.88
N SER A 353 3.65 11.47 -7.00
CA SER A 353 3.30 10.06 -7.21
C SER A 353 4.43 9.16 -6.78
N SER A 354 4.07 8.03 -6.19
CA SER A 354 4.95 6.87 -6.00
C SER A 354 4.34 5.69 -6.75
N VAL A 355 5.12 5.03 -7.62
CA VAL A 355 4.71 3.83 -8.35
C VAL A 355 5.54 2.66 -7.84
N SER A 356 4.87 1.66 -7.26
CA SER A 356 5.52 0.59 -6.50
C SER A 356 5.13 -0.81 -6.97
N ASN A 357 6.08 -1.74 -6.90
CA ASN A 357 5.84 -3.18 -6.96
C ASN A 357 6.09 -3.76 -5.55
N PHE A 358 5.11 -4.47 -5.02
CA PHE A 358 5.18 -5.12 -3.70
C PHE A 358 5.52 -6.60 -3.80
N GLU A 359 5.65 -7.12 -5.02
CA GLU A 359 5.79 -8.54 -5.29
C GLU A 359 4.71 -9.35 -4.54
N THR A 360 5.09 -10.39 -3.83
CA THR A 360 4.17 -11.25 -3.08
C THR A 360 3.79 -10.71 -1.69
N TYR A 361 4.38 -9.60 -1.24
CA TYR A 361 4.29 -9.17 0.14
C TYR A 361 2.86 -8.86 0.60
N GLN A 362 2.13 -8.04 -0.17
CA GLN A 362 0.73 -7.75 0.12
C GLN A 362 -0.16 -8.94 -0.19
N ALA A 363 0.07 -9.65 -1.30
CA ALA A 363 -0.69 -10.85 -1.65
C ALA A 363 -0.65 -11.91 -0.56
N ASN A 364 0.49 -12.09 0.12
CA ASN A 364 0.60 -13.01 1.26
C ASN A 364 -0.23 -12.56 2.47
N ARG A 365 -0.32 -11.23 2.76
CA ARG A 365 -1.19 -10.69 3.81
C ARG A 365 -2.68 -10.81 3.47
N LEU A 366 -3.00 -10.62 2.18
CA LEU A 366 -4.35 -10.67 1.64
C LEU A 366 -4.84 -12.10 1.38
N HIS A 367 -3.98 -13.12 1.50
CA HIS A 367 -4.24 -14.48 1.03
C HIS A 367 -4.66 -14.52 -0.45
N LEU A 368 -4.17 -13.56 -1.23
CA LEU A 368 -4.44 -13.43 -2.66
C LEU A 368 -3.55 -14.37 -3.47
N ARG A 369 -4.17 -15.33 -4.11
CA ARG A 369 -3.49 -16.42 -4.83
C ARG A 369 -4.09 -16.63 -6.20
N TYR A 370 -3.40 -17.38 -7.02
CA TYR A 370 -3.95 -17.87 -8.28
C TYR A 370 -3.53 -19.34 -8.52
N LYS A 371 -4.27 -20.01 -9.40
CA LYS A 371 -3.88 -21.34 -9.90
C LYS A 371 -3.09 -21.13 -11.18
N ASP A 372 -1.85 -21.62 -11.21
CA ASP A 372 -1.02 -21.62 -12.40
C ASP A 372 -1.51 -22.69 -13.42
N GLU A 373 -0.85 -22.77 -14.58
CA GLU A 373 -1.21 -23.69 -15.67
C GLU A 373 -1.16 -25.18 -15.25
N ASN A 374 -0.39 -25.50 -14.22
CA ASN A 374 -0.27 -26.84 -13.64
C ASN A 374 -1.25 -27.06 -12.49
N GLY A 375 -2.15 -26.12 -12.21
CA GLY A 375 -3.10 -26.17 -11.10
C GLY A 375 -2.48 -25.91 -9.71
N LYS A 376 -1.20 -25.49 -9.64
CA LYS A 376 -0.51 -25.19 -8.41
C LYS A 376 -0.86 -23.79 -7.92
N MET A 377 -1.07 -23.66 -6.62
CA MET A 377 -1.35 -22.37 -5.98
C MET A 377 -0.09 -21.52 -5.87
N GLN A 378 -0.16 -20.31 -6.41
CA GLN A 378 0.89 -19.29 -6.36
C GLN A 378 0.35 -18.01 -5.73
N LEU A 379 1.24 -17.19 -5.13
CA LEU A 379 0.90 -15.83 -4.71
C LEU A 379 0.94 -14.90 -5.94
N CYS A 380 -0.03 -13.98 -6.02
CA CYS A 380 0.02 -12.89 -6.99
C CYS A 380 1.09 -11.86 -6.63
N HIS A 381 1.45 -11.00 -7.57
CA HIS A 381 2.13 -9.73 -7.31
C HIS A 381 1.12 -8.59 -7.30
N THR A 382 1.30 -7.62 -6.40
CA THR A 382 0.50 -6.41 -6.35
C THR A 382 1.35 -5.20 -6.67
N LEU A 383 0.78 -4.25 -7.40
CA LEU A 383 1.40 -2.98 -7.75
C LEU A 383 0.40 -1.85 -7.52
N ASN A 384 0.89 -0.69 -7.15
CA ASN A 384 0.08 0.53 -7.15
C ASN A 384 0.87 1.73 -7.67
N GLY A 385 0.14 2.81 -7.94
CA GLY A 385 0.73 4.10 -8.26
C GLY A 385 -0.29 5.22 -8.14
N SER A 386 0.14 6.38 -7.65
CA SER A 386 -0.72 7.56 -7.65
C SER A 386 -0.81 8.14 -9.06
N SER A 387 -2.02 8.35 -9.51
CA SER A 387 -2.33 8.90 -10.84
C SER A 387 -3.16 10.19 -10.77
N LEU A 388 -2.86 11.23 -10.06
CA LEU A 388 -1.75 11.68 -9.22
C LEU A 388 -2.29 12.15 -7.85
N ALA A 389 -1.40 12.61 -6.94
CA ALA A 389 -1.79 13.33 -5.72
C ALA A 389 -2.03 14.81 -6.06
N LEU A 390 -3.30 15.26 -5.97
CA LEU A 390 -3.73 16.54 -6.54
C LEU A 390 -3.10 17.79 -5.91
N PRO A 391 -2.89 17.90 -4.59
CA PRO A 391 -2.47 19.18 -4.01
C PRO A 391 -1.16 19.73 -4.58
N ARG A 392 -0.16 18.85 -4.71
CA ARG A 392 1.15 19.26 -5.22
C ARG A 392 1.14 19.48 -6.74
N VAL A 393 0.27 18.76 -7.46
CA VAL A 393 0.00 19.02 -8.88
C VAL A 393 -0.65 20.39 -9.05
N VAL A 394 -1.65 20.72 -8.24
CA VAL A 394 -2.28 22.05 -8.24
C VAL A 394 -1.26 23.12 -7.89
N ALA A 395 -0.44 22.91 -6.84
CA ALA A 395 0.58 23.87 -6.44
C ALA A 395 1.56 24.18 -7.59
N ALA A 396 2.15 23.16 -8.21
CA ALA A 396 3.07 23.32 -9.32
C ALA A 396 2.37 23.98 -10.52
N MET A 397 1.16 23.54 -10.87
CA MET A 397 0.41 24.08 -12.01
C MET A 397 0.04 25.56 -11.82
N LEU A 398 -0.36 25.99 -10.61
CA LEU A 398 -0.64 27.39 -10.32
C LEU A 398 0.64 28.23 -10.46
N GLU A 399 1.77 27.72 -9.93
CA GLU A 399 3.06 28.42 -10.00
C GLU A 399 3.62 28.49 -11.42
N ASP A 400 3.59 27.39 -12.16
CA ASP A 400 4.21 27.28 -13.48
C ASP A 400 3.42 28.01 -14.58
N ASN A 401 2.09 28.15 -14.42
CA ASN A 401 1.21 28.73 -15.42
C ASN A 401 0.75 30.17 -15.05
N GLN A 402 1.35 30.78 -14.02
CA GLN A 402 1.00 32.11 -13.61
C GLN A 402 1.46 33.17 -14.64
N GLN A 403 0.62 34.15 -14.87
CA GLN A 403 0.90 35.40 -15.54
C GLN A 403 0.65 36.55 -14.57
N GLU A 404 0.87 37.78 -14.99
CA GLU A 404 0.76 38.95 -14.12
C GLU A 404 -0.64 39.09 -13.49
N ASP A 405 -1.70 38.86 -14.27
CA ASP A 405 -3.11 39.09 -13.91
C ASP A 405 -3.98 37.82 -13.89
N ARG A 406 -3.42 36.66 -14.24
CA ARG A 406 -4.17 35.39 -14.36
C ARG A 406 -3.29 34.17 -14.21
N ILE A 407 -3.94 33.01 -14.14
CA ILE A 407 -3.28 31.69 -14.26
C ILE A 407 -3.89 31.00 -15.48
N VAL A 408 -3.06 30.58 -16.42
CA VAL A 408 -3.49 29.87 -17.63
C VAL A 408 -3.77 28.42 -17.32
N ILE A 409 -4.92 27.91 -17.74
CA ILE A 409 -5.26 26.50 -17.58
C ILE A 409 -4.67 25.70 -18.74
N PRO A 410 -3.95 24.59 -18.46
CA PRO A 410 -3.49 23.67 -19.50
C PRO A 410 -4.60 23.29 -20.45
N GLU A 411 -4.33 23.31 -21.77
CA GLU A 411 -5.34 23.12 -22.81
C GLU A 411 -6.15 21.82 -22.61
N VAL A 412 -5.49 20.75 -22.20
CA VAL A 412 -6.11 19.43 -21.95
C VAL A 412 -7.14 19.45 -20.80
N LEU A 413 -7.09 20.42 -19.90
CA LEU A 413 -8.04 20.58 -18.80
C LEU A 413 -9.22 21.50 -19.12
N ARG A 414 -9.16 22.33 -20.17
CA ARG A 414 -10.21 23.30 -20.49
C ARG A 414 -11.57 22.68 -20.76
N PRO A 415 -11.68 21.50 -21.43
CA PRO A 415 -12.96 20.81 -21.55
C PRO A 415 -13.60 20.42 -20.21
N TYR A 416 -12.77 20.16 -19.19
CA TYR A 416 -13.22 19.78 -17.84
C TYR A 416 -13.51 21.00 -16.96
N THR A 417 -12.70 22.04 -17.07
CA THR A 417 -12.87 23.29 -16.28
C THR A 417 -14.01 24.15 -16.82
N GLY A 418 -14.16 24.23 -18.15
CA GLY A 418 -15.07 25.14 -18.82
C GLY A 418 -14.61 26.60 -18.81
N PHE A 419 -13.33 26.85 -18.49
CA PHE A 419 -12.67 28.15 -18.56
C PHE A 419 -11.19 27.96 -18.89
N ASP A 420 -10.59 29.03 -19.51
CA ASP A 420 -9.20 29.01 -19.94
C ASP A 420 -8.25 29.66 -18.91
N TYR A 421 -8.77 30.46 -17.99
CA TYR A 421 -8.00 31.23 -17.02
C TYR A 421 -8.65 31.24 -15.64
N ILE A 422 -7.80 31.38 -14.63
CA ILE A 422 -8.17 31.85 -13.31
C ILE A 422 -7.72 33.30 -13.23
N ASP A 423 -8.64 34.22 -13.06
CA ASP A 423 -8.51 35.65 -13.02
C ASP A 423 -9.30 36.26 -11.86
#